data_697159dc556dff74ef4633236b35a768
#
_entry.id   697159dc556dff74ef4633236b35a768
#
_cell.length_a   1.000
_cell.length_b   1.000
_cell.length_c   1.000
_cell.angle_alpha   90.00
_cell.angle_beta   90.00
_cell.angle_gamma   90.00
#
_symmetry.space_group_name_H-M   'P 1'
#
loop_
_entity.id
_entity.type
_entity.pdbx_description
1 polymer ?
#
loop_
_entity_poly.entity_id
_entity_poly.type
_entity_poly.pdbx_seq_one_letter_code
_entity_poly.pdbx_strand_id
1 'polypeptide(L)'
;MSLSCVQRRCFHSAACLLKKRKTAAEQRWVLRQLRDPYVKASHAQNFRCRSAFKLLEIDDKFRLLQPGFSVVDCGAAPGAWSQVAVQRVNSAGTGERTDPALPRGTVVGIDLLYIPPLDGAHFLSSQDVTDPSTHAKLLELLPNRQAHVMLSDMAPNASGFRDMDHEKLITMCLSLIDLAEKVLQPQGSLLCKYWDGILTRRLQEKLSSVFGGVRTLKPQASRKDSAERYFLATMYRKPMK
;
A
#
# COMPACT_ATOMS: atom_id res chain seq x y z
N MET A 1 -10.05 -58.80 2.29
CA MET A 1 -11.26 -57.96 2.46
C MET A 1 -11.20 -57.35 3.84
N SER A 2 -10.83 -56.13 3.96
CA SER A 2 -11.01 -55.36 5.18
C SER A 2 -10.80 -53.87 4.83
N LEU A 3 -11.88 -53.15 4.90
CA LEU A 3 -11.94 -51.71 4.62
C LEU A 3 -11.36 -50.98 5.82
N SER A 4 -10.30 -50.21 5.57
CA SER A 4 -9.69 -49.35 6.57
C SER A 4 -10.59 -48.15 6.88
N CYS A 5 -10.95 -48.05 8.16
CA CYS A 5 -11.65 -46.95 8.76
C CYS A 5 -10.74 -45.68 8.75
N VAL A 6 -10.99 -44.73 7.85
CA VAL A 6 -10.34 -43.44 7.87
C VAL A 6 -10.94 -42.63 9.01
N GLN A 7 -10.15 -42.47 10.08
CA GLN A 7 -10.47 -41.62 11.22
C GLN A 7 -10.62 -40.16 10.75
N ARG A 8 -11.84 -39.67 10.73
CA ARG A 8 -12.13 -38.23 10.72
C ARG A 8 -11.65 -37.63 12.05
N ARG A 9 -10.46 -37.04 12.05
CA ARG A 9 -10.01 -36.22 13.18
C ARG A 9 -10.86 -34.95 13.22
N CYS A 10 -11.70 -34.88 14.26
CA CYS A 10 -12.52 -33.72 14.58
C CYS A 10 -11.62 -32.47 14.82
N PHE A 11 -11.69 -31.47 13.94
CA PHE A 11 -11.10 -30.17 14.13
C PHE A 11 -11.80 -29.30 15.21
N HIS A 12 -12.60 -29.89 16.07
CA HIS A 12 -13.37 -29.16 17.10
C HIS A 12 -12.62 -28.88 18.40
N SER A 13 -11.43 -29.45 18.63
CA SER A 13 -10.74 -29.23 19.91
C SER A 13 -9.74 -28.07 19.91
N ALA A 14 -9.30 -27.58 18.74
CA ALA A 14 -8.35 -26.46 18.66
C ALA A 14 -9.02 -25.09 18.85
N ALA A 15 -10.30 -24.96 18.55
CA ALA A 15 -11.02 -23.69 18.69
C ALA A 15 -11.35 -23.30 20.14
N CYS A 16 -11.26 -24.26 21.08
CA CYS A 16 -11.61 -24.03 22.50
C CYS A 16 -10.43 -23.51 23.33
N LEU A 17 -9.19 -23.63 22.85
CA LEU A 17 -7.98 -23.27 23.63
C LEU A 17 -7.47 -21.83 23.39
N LEU A 18 -8.09 -21.02 22.50
CA LEU A 18 -7.64 -19.68 22.15
C LEU A 18 -8.64 -18.56 22.46
N LYS A 19 -9.54 -18.72 23.39
CA LYS A 19 -10.24 -17.56 23.97
C LYS A 19 -9.39 -16.90 25.06
N LYS A 20 -8.19 -16.41 24.71
CA LYS A 20 -7.56 -15.36 25.51
C LYS A 20 -8.57 -14.22 25.62
N ARG A 21 -8.92 -13.82 26.86
CA ARG A 21 -9.73 -12.62 27.09
C ARG A 21 -9.03 -11.45 26.41
N LYS A 22 -9.69 -10.85 25.40
CA LYS A 22 -9.17 -9.68 24.71
C LYS A 22 -8.91 -8.57 25.74
N THR A 23 -7.79 -7.91 25.65
CA THR A 23 -7.49 -6.74 26.47
C THR A 23 -8.51 -5.63 26.20
N ALA A 24 -8.66 -4.69 27.12
CA ALA A 24 -9.56 -3.54 26.94
C ALA A 24 -9.19 -2.71 25.68
N ALA A 25 -7.90 -2.69 25.31
CA ALA A 25 -7.44 -2.04 24.08
C ALA A 25 -7.91 -2.79 22.83
N GLU A 26 -7.76 -4.11 22.81
CA GLU A 26 -8.25 -4.97 21.71
C GLU A 26 -9.76 -4.91 21.55
N GLN A 27 -10.51 -4.90 22.67
CA GLN A 27 -11.97 -4.76 22.64
C GLN A 27 -12.39 -3.41 22.04
N ARG A 28 -11.76 -2.31 22.46
CA ARG A 28 -12.01 -0.96 21.90
C ARG A 28 -11.64 -0.91 20.41
N TRP A 29 -10.56 -1.56 19.99
CA TRP A 29 -10.17 -1.65 18.60
C TRP A 29 -11.23 -2.40 17.78
N VAL A 30 -11.69 -3.57 18.22
CA VAL A 30 -12.74 -4.37 17.54
C VAL A 30 -14.04 -3.56 17.42
N LEU A 31 -14.50 -2.92 18.50
CA LEU A 31 -15.71 -2.09 18.46
C LEU A 31 -15.58 -0.93 17.48
N ARG A 32 -14.41 -0.32 17.39
CA ARG A 32 -14.11 0.74 16.42
C ARG A 32 -14.17 0.23 14.99
N GLN A 33 -13.61 -0.97 14.72
CA GLN A 33 -13.70 -1.60 13.39
C GLN A 33 -15.15 -1.90 12.98
N LEU A 34 -15.96 -2.46 13.88
CA LEU A 34 -17.36 -2.79 13.62
C LEU A 34 -18.24 -1.56 13.31
N ARG A 35 -17.88 -0.41 13.88
CA ARG A 35 -18.62 0.87 13.67
C ARG A 35 -18.10 1.69 12.50
N ASP A 36 -16.97 1.32 11.93
CA ASP A 36 -16.32 2.08 10.87
C ASP A 36 -17.05 1.87 9.52
N PRO A 37 -17.62 2.94 8.91
CA PRO A 37 -18.36 2.81 7.66
C PRO A 37 -17.48 2.32 6.50
N TYR A 38 -16.20 2.68 6.47
CA TYR A 38 -15.27 2.22 5.43
C TYR A 38 -14.90 0.75 5.58
N VAL A 39 -14.94 0.19 6.80
CA VAL A 39 -14.79 -1.26 6.99
C VAL A 39 -15.99 -1.99 6.40
N LYS A 40 -17.21 -1.51 6.65
CA LYS A 40 -18.41 -2.09 6.05
C LYS A 40 -18.41 -1.98 4.52
N ALA A 41 -18.03 -0.80 4.01
CA ALA A 41 -17.92 -0.56 2.58
C ALA A 41 -16.84 -1.44 1.92
N SER A 42 -15.69 -1.67 2.60
CA SER A 42 -14.66 -2.55 2.05
C SER A 42 -15.15 -3.98 1.88
N HIS A 43 -15.92 -4.51 2.83
CA HIS A 43 -16.55 -5.83 2.67
C HIS A 43 -17.57 -5.86 1.52
N ALA A 44 -18.42 -4.82 1.41
CA ALA A 44 -19.44 -4.75 0.35
C ALA A 44 -18.83 -4.64 -1.06
N GLN A 45 -17.66 -4.01 -1.20
CA GLN A 45 -16.95 -3.81 -2.47
C GLN A 45 -15.79 -4.79 -2.68
N ASN A 46 -15.67 -5.84 -1.85
CA ASN A 46 -14.60 -6.84 -1.92
C ASN A 46 -13.17 -6.28 -1.83
N PHE A 47 -12.97 -5.14 -1.19
CA PHE A 47 -11.63 -4.67 -0.86
C PHE A 47 -11.08 -5.37 0.37
N ARG A 48 -9.80 -5.71 0.34
CA ARG A 48 -9.10 -6.42 1.42
C ARG A 48 -9.05 -5.64 2.74
N CYS A 49 -9.06 -4.31 2.67
CA CYS A 49 -9.21 -3.46 3.85
C CYS A 49 -9.71 -2.05 3.48
N ARG A 50 -10.09 -1.30 4.52
CA ARG A 50 -10.63 0.06 4.38
C ARG A 50 -9.67 1.09 3.76
N SER A 51 -8.34 0.81 3.75
CA SER A 51 -7.35 1.75 3.19
C SER A 51 -7.53 1.96 1.69
N ALA A 52 -8.19 1.03 0.97
CA ALA A 52 -8.53 1.20 -0.44
C ALA A 52 -9.22 2.55 -0.73
N PHE A 53 -10.13 2.97 0.15
CA PHE A 53 -10.87 4.22 -0.04
C PHE A 53 -10.01 5.47 0.03
N LYS A 54 -8.87 5.43 0.71
CA LYS A 54 -7.92 6.54 0.74
C LYS A 54 -7.31 6.76 -0.65
N LEU A 55 -6.87 5.67 -1.28
CA LEU A 55 -6.30 5.73 -2.63
C LEU A 55 -7.37 6.09 -3.66
N LEU A 56 -8.58 5.53 -3.55
CA LEU A 56 -9.71 5.90 -4.42
C LEU A 56 -9.99 7.40 -4.38
N GLU A 57 -10.14 7.99 -3.19
CA GLU A 57 -10.39 9.44 -3.05
C GLU A 57 -9.26 10.29 -3.63
N ILE A 58 -8.00 9.88 -3.43
CA ILE A 58 -6.85 10.59 -3.96
C ILE A 58 -6.83 10.48 -5.49
N ASP A 59 -7.02 9.26 -6.02
CA ASP A 59 -6.98 9.02 -7.45
C ASP A 59 -8.14 9.69 -8.20
N ASP A 60 -9.35 9.67 -7.64
CA ASP A 60 -10.52 10.35 -8.23
C ASP A 60 -10.27 11.86 -8.37
N LYS A 61 -9.53 12.45 -7.43
CA LYS A 61 -9.22 13.89 -7.44
C LYS A 61 -8.03 14.26 -8.31
N PHE A 62 -6.97 13.44 -8.31
CA PHE A 62 -5.70 13.80 -8.92
C PHE A 62 -5.36 13.01 -10.18
N ARG A 63 -6.16 11.98 -10.51
CA ARG A 63 -5.95 11.12 -11.68
C ARG A 63 -4.52 10.56 -11.76
N LEU A 64 -4.07 10.05 -10.61
CA LEU A 64 -2.72 9.55 -10.42
C LEU A 64 -2.46 8.25 -11.19
N LEU A 65 -3.49 7.42 -11.30
CA LEU A 65 -3.45 6.11 -11.92
C LEU A 65 -4.21 6.14 -13.26
N GLN A 66 -3.54 5.70 -14.33
CA GLN A 66 -4.13 5.66 -15.67
C GLN A 66 -3.89 4.31 -16.34
N PRO A 67 -4.77 3.85 -17.23
CA PRO A 67 -4.55 2.64 -18.00
C PRO A 67 -3.17 2.63 -18.68
N GLY A 68 -2.47 1.49 -18.58
CA GLY A 68 -1.12 1.33 -19.11
C GLY A 68 0.01 1.75 -18.15
N PHE A 69 -0.29 2.37 -17.00
CA PHE A 69 0.74 2.77 -16.06
C PHE A 69 1.36 1.58 -15.32
N SER A 70 2.65 1.68 -15.04
CA SER A 70 3.38 0.79 -14.14
C SER A 70 3.38 1.40 -12.74
N VAL A 71 2.91 0.64 -11.75
CA VAL A 71 2.71 1.08 -10.36
C VAL A 71 3.48 0.18 -9.41
N VAL A 72 4.17 0.78 -8.46
CA VAL A 72 4.81 0.08 -7.34
C VAL A 72 4.08 0.43 -6.06
N ASP A 73 3.58 -0.58 -5.33
CA ASP A 73 2.87 -0.45 -4.04
C ASP A 73 3.80 -0.93 -2.93
N CYS A 74 4.38 0.00 -2.17
CA CYS A 74 5.32 -0.26 -1.08
C CYS A 74 4.56 -0.37 0.24
N GLY A 75 4.71 -1.52 0.93
CA GLY A 75 3.90 -1.89 2.08
C GLY A 75 2.50 -2.34 1.64
N ALA A 76 2.46 -3.20 0.61
CA ALA A 76 1.23 -3.55 -0.07
C ALA A 76 0.27 -4.41 0.76
N ALA A 77 0.74 -5.16 1.78
CA ALA A 77 -0.13 -6.04 2.56
C ALA A 77 -1.30 -5.30 3.24
N PRO A 78 -2.51 -5.82 3.16
CA PRO A 78 -2.97 -7.08 2.58
C PRO A 78 -3.26 -7.03 1.06
N GLY A 79 -2.95 -5.93 0.34
CA GLY A 79 -3.16 -5.76 -1.09
C GLY A 79 -4.34 -4.87 -1.47
N ALA A 80 -4.85 -4.03 -0.57
CA ALA A 80 -6.01 -3.19 -0.85
C ALA A 80 -5.69 -2.03 -1.81
N TRP A 81 -4.51 -1.42 -1.71
CA TRP A 81 -4.07 -0.41 -2.66
C TRP A 81 -3.71 -1.04 -4.00
N SER A 82 -3.11 -2.22 -3.99
CA SER A 82 -2.88 -3.00 -5.21
C SER A 82 -4.17 -3.34 -5.93
N GLN A 83 -5.29 -3.67 -5.23
CA GLN A 83 -6.62 -3.88 -5.85
C GLN A 83 -7.09 -2.63 -6.60
N VAL A 84 -6.97 -1.45 -5.99
CA VAL A 84 -7.34 -0.19 -6.65
C VAL A 84 -6.43 0.07 -7.85
N ALA A 85 -5.11 -0.12 -7.70
CA ALA A 85 -4.15 0.08 -8.78
C ALA A 85 -4.46 -0.83 -9.98
N VAL A 86 -4.68 -2.14 -9.75
CA VAL A 86 -5.04 -3.13 -10.80
C VAL A 86 -6.25 -2.67 -11.61
N GLN A 87 -7.29 -2.18 -10.94
CA GLN A 87 -8.50 -1.68 -11.60
C GLN A 87 -8.23 -0.42 -12.42
N ARG A 88 -7.46 0.53 -11.87
CA ARG A 88 -7.24 1.83 -12.49
C ARG A 88 -6.27 1.77 -13.68
N VAL A 89 -5.25 0.92 -13.60
CA VAL A 89 -4.25 0.81 -14.68
C VAL A 89 -4.57 -0.31 -15.67
N ASN A 90 -5.69 -1.02 -15.50
CA ASN A 90 -6.12 -2.12 -16.38
C ASN A 90 -5.14 -3.29 -16.46
N SER A 91 -4.43 -3.61 -15.36
CA SER A 91 -3.39 -4.65 -15.43
C SER A 91 -3.95 -6.07 -15.57
N ALA A 92 -5.12 -6.37 -15.01
CA ALA A 92 -5.80 -7.65 -15.20
C ALA A 92 -6.43 -7.80 -16.59
N GLY A 93 -6.77 -6.70 -17.24
CA GLY A 93 -7.47 -6.71 -18.55
C GLY A 93 -8.91 -7.22 -18.49
N THR A 94 -9.51 -7.32 -17.30
CA THR A 94 -10.82 -7.91 -17.04
C THR A 94 -11.79 -6.95 -16.36
N GLY A 95 -11.41 -5.67 -16.23
CA GLY A 95 -12.24 -4.69 -15.52
C GLY A 95 -13.55 -4.41 -16.24
N GLU A 96 -14.68 -4.54 -15.53
CA GLU A 96 -16.03 -4.18 -16.03
C GLU A 96 -16.16 -2.72 -16.49
N ARG A 97 -15.16 -1.89 -16.22
CA ARG A 97 -15.08 -0.47 -16.60
C ARG A 97 -13.95 -0.17 -17.58
N THR A 98 -13.23 -1.17 -18.05
CA THR A 98 -12.11 -0.97 -18.94
C THR A 98 -12.46 -1.47 -20.33
N ASP A 99 -12.46 -0.55 -21.28
CA ASP A 99 -12.46 -0.88 -22.70
C ASP A 99 -11.29 -1.85 -22.97
N PRO A 100 -11.54 -3.03 -23.60
CA PRO A 100 -10.48 -3.96 -23.98
C PRO A 100 -9.40 -3.33 -24.87
N ALA A 101 -9.70 -2.21 -25.52
CA ALA A 101 -8.76 -1.43 -26.31
C ALA A 101 -7.77 -0.59 -25.46
N LEU A 102 -8.04 -0.41 -24.15
CA LEU A 102 -7.13 0.34 -23.29
C LEU A 102 -5.85 -0.43 -22.98
N PRO A 103 -4.70 0.25 -22.91
CA PRO A 103 -3.43 -0.39 -22.64
C PRO A 103 -3.42 -1.04 -21.25
N ARG A 104 -2.75 -2.20 -21.15
CA ARG A 104 -2.56 -2.89 -19.87
C ARG A 104 -1.40 -2.28 -19.09
N GLY A 105 -1.65 -1.96 -17.83
CA GLY A 105 -0.63 -1.55 -16.89
C GLY A 105 0.07 -2.70 -16.21
N THR A 106 0.95 -2.36 -15.29
CA THR A 106 1.68 -3.32 -14.43
C THR A 106 1.58 -2.87 -12.99
N VAL A 107 1.27 -3.80 -12.08
CA VAL A 107 1.24 -3.54 -10.63
C VAL A 107 2.20 -4.47 -9.94
N VAL A 108 3.14 -3.91 -9.18
CA VAL A 108 4.08 -4.68 -8.35
C VAL A 108 3.95 -4.23 -6.90
N GLY A 109 3.54 -5.14 -6.02
CA GLY A 109 3.45 -4.89 -4.57
C GLY A 109 4.63 -5.50 -3.83
N ILE A 110 5.14 -4.80 -2.83
CA ILE A 110 6.26 -5.24 -1.98
C ILE A 110 5.84 -5.12 -0.52
N ASP A 111 6.07 -6.16 0.28
CA ASP A 111 5.85 -6.14 1.73
C ASP A 111 6.71 -7.16 2.45
N LEU A 112 7.03 -6.87 3.72
CA LEU A 112 7.63 -7.83 4.65
C LEU A 112 6.68 -8.98 4.99
N LEU A 113 5.37 -8.72 4.91
CA LEU A 113 4.31 -9.70 5.15
C LEU A 113 3.96 -10.44 3.86
N TYR A 114 3.32 -11.59 4.03
CA TYR A 114 2.72 -12.31 2.92
C TYR A 114 1.52 -11.54 2.36
N ILE A 115 1.48 -11.39 1.05
CA ILE A 115 0.36 -10.77 0.33
C ILE A 115 -0.37 -11.86 -0.44
N PRO A 116 -1.67 -12.10 -0.19
CA PRO A 116 -2.46 -13.06 -0.97
C PRO A 116 -2.46 -12.71 -2.46
N PRO A 117 -2.43 -13.70 -3.37
CA PRO A 117 -2.44 -13.46 -4.82
C PRO A 117 -3.58 -12.56 -5.27
N LEU A 118 -3.34 -11.75 -6.30
CA LEU A 118 -4.31 -10.87 -6.93
C LEU A 118 -4.06 -10.88 -8.44
N ASP A 119 -5.08 -11.20 -9.21
CA ASP A 119 -4.98 -11.17 -10.68
C ASP A 119 -4.61 -9.76 -11.16
N GLY A 120 -3.63 -9.69 -12.05
CA GLY A 120 -3.10 -8.42 -12.55
C GLY A 120 -2.05 -7.75 -11.67
N ALA A 121 -1.63 -8.37 -10.57
CA ALA A 121 -0.54 -7.88 -9.71
C ALA A 121 0.55 -8.93 -9.49
N HIS A 122 1.79 -8.49 -9.44
CA HIS A 122 2.95 -9.26 -9.00
C HIS A 122 3.30 -8.87 -7.57
N PHE A 123 3.54 -9.86 -6.69
CA PHE A 123 3.87 -9.59 -5.30
C PHE A 123 5.24 -10.12 -4.91
N LEU A 124 6.07 -9.24 -4.38
CA LEU A 124 7.31 -9.52 -3.69
C LEU A 124 7.03 -9.59 -2.18
N SER A 125 6.46 -10.72 -1.75
CA SER A 125 6.18 -10.99 -0.33
C SER A 125 7.44 -11.36 0.44
N SER A 126 7.48 -11.05 1.74
CA SER A 126 8.63 -11.29 2.62
C SER A 126 9.92 -10.62 2.13
N GLN A 127 9.77 -9.44 1.53
CA GLN A 127 10.88 -8.65 1.00
C GLN A 127 10.91 -7.27 1.66
N ASP A 128 12.10 -6.83 2.05
CA ASP A 128 12.32 -5.49 2.56
C ASP A 128 12.44 -4.49 1.39
N VAL A 129 11.65 -3.44 1.41
CA VAL A 129 11.67 -2.37 0.40
C VAL A 129 13.00 -1.61 0.38
N THR A 130 13.79 -1.69 1.44
CA THR A 130 15.11 -1.04 1.54
C THR A 130 16.25 -1.91 1.02
N ASP A 131 16.02 -3.21 0.82
CA ASP A 131 17.05 -4.16 0.39
C ASP A 131 17.38 -4.00 -1.10
N PRO A 132 18.66 -3.81 -1.47
CA PRO A 132 19.09 -3.75 -2.87
C PRO A 132 18.71 -5.00 -3.70
N SER A 133 18.65 -6.18 -3.09
CA SER A 133 18.21 -7.39 -3.79
C SER A 133 16.72 -7.33 -4.17
N THR A 134 15.89 -6.73 -3.31
CA THR A 134 14.48 -6.46 -3.60
C THR A 134 14.35 -5.45 -4.76
N HIS A 135 15.21 -4.41 -4.78
CA HIS A 135 15.22 -3.44 -5.87
C HIS A 135 15.55 -4.10 -7.22
N ALA A 136 16.51 -5.04 -7.25
CA ALA A 136 16.85 -5.77 -8.47
C ALA A 136 15.65 -6.55 -9.01
N LYS A 137 14.99 -7.34 -8.15
CA LYS A 137 13.78 -8.10 -8.49
C LYS A 137 12.63 -7.19 -8.95
N LEU A 138 12.44 -6.07 -8.27
CA LEU A 138 11.42 -5.07 -8.66
C LEU A 138 11.65 -4.56 -10.07
N LEU A 139 12.88 -4.17 -10.39
CA LEU A 139 13.25 -3.65 -11.71
C LEU A 139 13.06 -4.68 -12.83
N GLU A 140 13.20 -5.99 -12.55
CA GLU A 140 12.95 -7.07 -13.52
C GLU A 140 11.46 -7.21 -13.85
N LEU A 141 10.56 -6.92 -12.88
CA LEU A 141 9.12 -7.00 -13.06
C LEU A 141 8.53 -5.75 -13.74
N LEU A 142 9.26 -4.65 -13.76
CA LEU A 142 8.78 -3.39 -14.33
C LEU A 142 9.11 -3.28 -15.83
N PRO A 143 8.14 -2.93 -16.69
CA PRO A 143 8.41 -2.59 -18.08
C PRO A 143 9.45 -1.47 -18.17
N ASN A 144 10.45 -1.66 -19.04
CA ASN A 144 11.56 -0.72 -19.19
C ASN A 144 12.31 -0.39 -17.89
N ARG A 145 12.16 -1.24 -16.85
CA ARG A 145 12.74 -1.06 -15.50
C ARG A 145 12.31 0.26 -14.85
N GLN A 146 11.12 0.75 -15.17
CA GLN A 146 10.63 2.04 -14.69
C GLN A 146 9.15 1.96 -14.28
N ALA A 147 8.78 2.78 -13.29
CA ALA A 147 7.42 2.96 -12.84
C ALA A 147 6.94 4.40 -13.12
N HIS A 148 5.64 4.53 -13.39
CA HIS A 148 4.96 5.83 -13.49
C HIS A 148 4.62 6.36 -12.10
N VAL A 149 4.24 5.46 -11.19
CA VAL A 149 3.75 5.83 -9.86
C VAL A 149 4.31 4.88 -8.81
N MET A 150 4.76 5.46 -7.70
CA MET A 150 5.02 4.73 -6.46
C MET A 150 3.98 5.13 -5.42
N LEU A 151 3.44 4.13 -4.73
CA LEU A 151 2.45 4.26 -3.67
C LEU A 151 3.03 3.73 -2.36
N SER A 152 2.69 4.34 -1.22
CA SER A 152 3.01 3.78 0.08
C SER A 152 2.01 4.18 1.16
N ASP A 153 1.33 3.19 1.74
CA ASP A 153 0.53 3.32 2.97
C ASP A 153 1.26 2.68 4.18
N MET A 154 2.59 2.52 4.10
CA MET A 154 3.41 1.95 5.18
C MET A 154 3.29 2.75 6.47
N ALA A 155 3.35 2.04 7.58
CA ALA A 155 3.55 2.60 8.91
C ALA A 155 4.47 1.68 9.72
N PRO A 156 5.33 2.22 10.59
CA PRO A 156 6.08 1.40 11.51
C PRO A 156 5.15 0.76 12.54
N ASN A 157 5.60 -0.33 13.14
CA ASN A 157 4.93 -0.87 14.31
C ASN A 157 4.94 0.19 15.43
N ALA A 158 3.75 0.55 15.90
CA ALA A 158 3.60 1.56 16.93
C ALA A 158 4.27 1.10 18.24
N SER A 159 5.26 1.87 18.70
CA SER A 159 5.92 1.64 19.98
C SER A 159 5.14 2.24 21.15
N GLY A 160 4.20 3.16 20.85
CA GLY A 160 3.48 4.00 21.80
C GLY A 160 4.20 5.32 22.14
N PHE A 161 5.44 5.49 21.69
CA PHE A 161 6.22 6.73 21.83
C PHE A 161 6.12 7.53 20.53
N ARG A 162 5.30 8.60 20.55
CA ARG A 162 4.93 9.34 19.33
C ARG A 162 6.12 9.87 18.54
N ASP A 163 7.14 10.37 19.21
CA ASP A 163 8.31 10.97 18.57
C ASP A 163 9.17 9.90 17.89
N MET A 164 9.38 8.76 18.54
CA MET A 164 10.10 7.62 17.97
C MET A 164 9.36 7.03 16.76
N ASP A 165 8.04 6.88 16.88
CA ASP A 165 7.22 6.34 15.79
C ASP A 165 7.18 7.32 14.60
N HIS A 166 7.15 8.63 14.87
CA HIS A 166 7.26 9.67 13.85
C HIS A 166 8.61 9.63 13.14
N GLU A 167 9.73 9.56 13.89
CA GLU A 167 11.08 9.48 13.31
C GLU A 167 11.25 8.24 12.42
N LYS A 168 10.80 7.07 12.88
CA LYS A 168 10.82 5.84 12.09
C LYS A 168 10.05 5.99 10.78
N LEU A 169 8.84 6.57 10.82
CA LEU A 169 8.04 6.76 9.62
C LEU A 169 8.70 7.74 8.64
N ILE A 170 9.29 8.83 9.13
CA ILE A 170 10.02 9.78 8.27
C ILE A 170 11.23 9.09 7.63
N THR A 171 11.98 8.27 8.38
CA THR A 171 13.11 7.50 7.84
C THR A 171 12.63 6.54 6.74
N MET A 172 11.51 5.84 6.93
CA MET A 172 10.91 5.01 5.89
C MET A 172 10.53 5.83 4.65
N CYS A 173 9.96 7.02 4.83
CA CYS A 173 9.63 7.91 3.70
C CYS A 173 10.88 8.39 2.94
N LEU A 174 11.99 8.66 3.64
CA LEU A 174 13.26 9.02 3.00
C LEU A 174 13.81 7.86 2.16
N SER A 175 13.77 6.62 2.68
CA SER A 175 14.16 5.43 1.92
C SER A 175 13.28 5.21 0.68
N LEU A 176 11.98 5.57 0.75
CA LEU A 176 11.11 5.55 -0.44
C LEU A 176 11.55 6.55 -1.50
N ILE A 177 12.07 7.72 -1.12
CA ILE A 177 12.60 8.69 -2.09
C ILE A 177 13.84 8.11 -2.77
N ASP A 178 14.75 7.47 -2.01
CA ASP A 178 15.93 6.81 -2.58
C ASP A 178 15.56 5.67 -3.55
N LEU A 179 14.49 4.93 -3.26
CA LEU A 179 13.94 3.94 -4.19
C LEU A 179 13.31 4.63 -5.42
N ALA A 180 12.56 5.71 -5.22
CA ALA A 180 11.93 6.46 -6.30
C ALA A 180 12.96 6.97 -7.31
N GLU A 181 14.13 7.43 -6.87
CA GLU A 181 15.23 7.85 -7.73
C GLU A 181 15.74 6.72 -8.64
N LYS A 182 15.60 5.46 -8.21
CA LYS A 182 16.02 4.28 -8.99
C LYS A 182 14.96 3.80 -9.97
N VAL A 183 13.68 3.87 -9.58
CA VAL A 183 12.60 3.21 -10.31
C VAL A 183 11.64 4.15 -11.03
N LEU A 184 11.50 5.42 -10.59
CA LEU A 184 10.58 6.33 -11.28
C LEU A 184 11.11 6.79 -12.62
N GLN A 185 10.24 6.81 -13.61
CA GLN A 185 10.50 7.52 -14.86
C GLN A 185 10.45 9.06 -14.66
N PRO A 186 11.04 9.86 -15.56
CA PRO A 186 10.82 11.31 -15.56
C PRO A 186 9.32 11.63 -15.55
N GLN A 187 8.92 12.66 -14.82
CA GLN A 187 7.52 13.07 -14.59
C GLN A 187 6.69 12.09 -13.76
N GLY A 188 7.26 10.99 -13.26
CA GLY A 188 6.60 10.04 -12.36
C GLY A 188 6.16 10.69 -11.04
N SER A 189 5.39 9.96 -10.27
CA SER A 189 4.78 10.45 -9.02
C SER A 189 5.01 9.51 -7.86
N LEU A 190 5.12 10.07 -6.65
CA LEU A 190 5.17 9.34 -5.38
C LEU A 190 4.03 9.80 -4.48
N LEU A 191 3.24 8.85 -4.00
CA LEU A 191 2.25 9.06 -2.94
C LEU A 191 2.71 8.29 -1.70
N CYS A 192 3.03 8.98 -0.62
CA CYS A 192 3.48 8.33 0.61
C CYS A 192 2.77 8.88 1.86
N LYS A 193 2.41 7.96 2.76
CA LYS A 193 1.86 8.29 4.06
C LYS A 193 2.95 8.82 4.98
N TYR A 194 2.59 9.82 5.77
CA TYR A 194 3.38 10.28 6.91
C TYR A 194 2.47 10.65 8.09
N TRP A 195 3.03 10.80 9.27
CA TRP A 195 2.37 11.42 10.42
C TRP A 195 2.90 12.84 10.58
N ASP A 196 2.01 13.76 10.86
CA ASP A 196 2.38 15.16 11.08
C ASP A 196 3.18 15.31 12.38
N GLY A 197 4.32 16.02 12.31
CA GLY A 197 5.23 16.17 13.43
C GLY A 197 6.48 16.99 13.08
N ILE A 198 7.45 17.02 13.99
CA ILE A 198 8.63 17.91 13.94
C ILE A 198 9.45 17.73 12.65
N LEU A 199 9.61 16.49 12.18
CA LEU A 199 10.43 16.19 11.00
C LEU A 199 9.67 16.30 9.66
N THR A 200 8.39 16.66 9.68
CA THR A 200 7.56 16.78 8.46
C THR A 200 8.19 17.76 7.46
N ARG A 201 8.71 18.88 7.94
CA ARG A 201 9.36 19.89 7.09
C ARG A 201 10.59 19.32 6.37
N ARG A 202 11.43 18.55 7.06
CA ARG A 202 12.62 17.90 6.45
C ARG A 202 12.23 16.97 5.30
N LEU A 203 11.17 16.15 5.52
CA LEU A 203 10.65 15.28 4.46
C LEU A 203 10.13 16.07 3.28
N GLN A 204 9.36 17.13 3.52
CA GLN A 204 8.83 18.00 2.48
C GLN A 204 9.94 18.68 1.66
N GLU A 205 10.99 19.18 2.33
CA GLU A 205 12.15 19.78 1.67
C GLU A 205 12.88 18.78 0.77
N LYS A 206 13.10 17.53 1.25
CA LYS A 206 13.70 16.46 0.44
C LYS A 206 12.80 16.10 -0.75
N LEU A 207 11.50 15.97 -0.58
CA LEU A 207 10.57 15.75 -1.70
C LEU A 207 10.62 16.89 -2.71
N SER A 208 10.64 18.15 -2.25
CA SER A 208 10.68 19.32 -3.12
C SER A 208 11.99 19.46 -3.90
N SER A 209 13.09 18.89 -3.40
CA SER A 209 14.36 18.87 -4.14
C SER A 209 14.35 17.88 -5.31
N VAL A 210 13.51 16.83 -5.24
CA VAL A 210 13.46 15.73 -6.20
C VAL A 210 12.26 15.84 -7.15
N PHE A 211 11.15 16.41 -6.69
CA PHE A 211 9.89 16.53 -7.45
C PHE A 211 9.56 17.99 -7.80
N GLY A 212 8.82 18.20 -8.89
CA GLY A 212 8.37 19.51 -9.34
C GLY A 212 7.21 20.08 -8.54
N GLY A 213 6.37 19.21 -7.96
CA GLY A 213 5.22 19.59 -7.14
C GLY A 213 5.08 18.69 -5.94
N VAL A 214 4.83 19.24 -4.75
CA VAL A 214 4.57 18.51 -3.51
C VAL A 214 3.31 19.05 -2.85
N ARG A 215 2.34 18.19 -2.58
CA ARG A 215 1.06 18.55 -1.95
C ARG A 215 0.81 17.68 -0.74
N THR A 216 0.28 18.28 0.33
CA THR A 216 -0.22 17.56 1.50
C THR A 216 -1.69 17.23 1.34
N LEU A 217 -2.06 15.96 1.60
CA LEU A 217 -3.41 15.47 1.47
C LEU A 217 -3.87 14.81 2.79
N LYS A 218 -5.15 14.94 3.10
CA LYS A 218 -5.83 14.15 4.14
C LYS A 218 -7.16 13.65 3.58
N PRO A 219 -7.21 12.39 3.10
CA PRO A 219 -8.46 11.79 2.60
C PRO A 219 -9.54 11.76 3.68
N GLN A 220 -10.81 11.81 3.30
CA GLN A 220 -11.94 11.67 4.24
C GLN A 220 -11.98 10.26 4.84
N ALA A 221 -11.51 9.25 4.10
CA ALA A 221 -11.34 7.90 4.59
C ALA A 221 -10.27 7.79 5.69
N SER A 222 -9.39 8.78 5.88
CA SER A 222 -8.54 8.89 7.08
C SER A 222 -9.35 9.29 8.29
N ARG A 223 -9.08 8.67 9.45
CA ARG A 223 -9.80 9.02 10.68
C ARG A 223 -9.50 10.47 11.07
N LYS A 224 -10.52 11.18 11.56
CA LYS A 224 -10.42 12.61 11.92
C LYS A 224 -9.37 12.86 13.00
N ASP A 225 -9.29 11.97 13.98
CA ASP A 225 -8.37 11.98 15.12
C ASP A 225 -6.95 11.47 14.81
N SER A 226 -6.71 10.96 13.60
CA SER A 226 -5.40 10.47 13.18
C SER A 226 -4.50 11.61 12.71
N ALA A 227 -3.23 11.58 13.12
CA ALA A 227 -2.17 12.44 12.58
C ALA A 227 -1.76 12.07 11.15
N GLU A 228 -2.35 11.01 10.58
CA GLU A 228 -2.07 10.52 9.25
C GLU A 228 -2.38 11.56 8.17
N ARG A 229 -1.41 11.76 7.30
CA ARG A 229 -1.49 12.58 6.08
C ARG A 229 -0.71 11.87 4.97
N TYR A 230 -0.83 12.41 3.76
CA TYR A 230 -0.11 11.93 2.58
C TYR A 230 0.60 13.08 1.92
N PHE A 231 1.84 12.85 1.47
CA PHE A 231 2.46 13.67 0.47
C PHE A 231 2.20 13.07 -0.91
N LEU A 232 1.65 13.86 -1.81
CA LEU A 232 1.61 13.61 -3.23
C LEU A 232 2.70 14.46 -3.88
N ALA A 233 3.78 13.81 -4.29
CA ALA A 233 4.89 14.40 -5.00
C ALA A 233 4.79 14.01 -6.48
N THR A 234 4.79 15.00 -7.38
CA THR A 234 4.58 14.83 -8.83
C THR A 234 5.71 15.45 -9.61
N MET A 235 5.83 15.09 -10.88
CA MET A 235 6.87 15.61 -11.78
C MET A 235 8.27 15.30 -11.26
N TYR A 236 8.58 14.00 -11.11
CA TYR A 236 9.91 13.54 -10.72
C TYR A 236 10.96 14.13 -11.69
N ARG A 237 11.97 14.77 -11.12
CA ARG A 237 13.08 15.38 -11.85
C ARG A 237 14.25 14.41 -11.87
N LYS A 238 14.34 13.58 -12.89
CA LYS A 238 15.49 12.67 -13.01
C LYS A 238 16.76 13.50 -13.20
N PRO A 239 17.80 13.33 -12.37
CA PRO A 239 19.08 14.01 -12.60
C PRO A 239 19.58 13.70 -14.02
N MET A 240 19.96 14.72 -14.78
CA MET A 240 20.71 14.50 -16.01
C MET A 240 22.06 13.90 -15.61
N LYS A 241 22.38 12.73 -16.16
CA LYS A 241 23.71 12.10 -15.99
C LYS A 241 24.72 12.83 -16.83
#